data_ad6f56768b792c968b612a8ac0680c82
#
_entry.id   ad6f56768b792c968b612a8ac0680c82
#
_cell.length_a   1.000
_cell.length_b   1.000
_cell.length_c   1.000
_cell.angle_alpha   90.00
_cell.angle_beta   90.00
_cell.angle_gamma   90.00
#
_symmetry.space_group_name_H-M   'P 1'
#
loop_
_entity.id
_entity.type
_entity.pdbx_description
1 polymer ?
#
loop_
_entity_poly.entity_id
_entity_poly.type
_entity_poly.pdbx_seq_one_letter_code
_entity_poly.pdbx_strand_id
1 'polypeptide(L)'
;KVRAEKDEFEAGLQRYYAVRSVFSTLTNRLFGHLGVDAVKQLTRSTREAMDGASFSKTLTDAMANFFAESRGALQKSSGEVDEILAMMDAIYRRFSVEHGLKLGSPASFSLLRYLKEIDRLEQWCDTHLATMVNLLTHEKRNIIQKFFDEVAVLVRRAFEHANRDAELWLKAIMAPMETQVREHQIQLKRR
;
A
#
# COMPACT_ATOMS: atom_id res chain seq x y z
N LYS A 1 -1.70 46.77 -1.46
CA LYS A 1 -2.69 45.69 -1.26
C LYS A 1 -2.38 44.46 -2.18
N VAL A 2 -2.26 44.66 -3.48
CA VAL A 2 -1.98 43.59 -4.46
C VAL A 2 -0.62 42.88 -4.21
N ARG A 3 0.41 43.63 -3.78
CA ARG A 3 1.73 43.10 -3.48
C ARG A 3 1.73 42.18 -2.28
N ALA A 4 1.02 42.58 -1.19
CA ALA A 4 0.86 41.77 0.01
C ALA A 4 0.09 40.47 -0.27
N GLU A 5 -0.99 40.53 -1.07
CA GLU A 5 -1.77 39.35 -1.49
C GLU A 5 -0.93 38.39 -2.33
N LYS A 6 -0.02 38.90 -3.18
CA LYS A 6 0.89 38.11 -3.99
C LYS A 6 1.96 37.41 -3.14
N ASP A 7 2.55 38.12 -2.19
CA ASP A 7 3.55 37.60 -1.27
C ASP A 7 2.95 36.50 -0.39
N GLU A 8 1.73 36.69 0.09
CA GLU A 8 0.98 35.73 0.88
C GLU A 8 0.66 34.46 0.07
N PHE A 9 0.29 34.62 -1.19
CA PHE A 9 0.06 33.51 -2.10
C PHE A 9 1.35 32.72 -2.36
N GLU A 10 2.46 33.37 -2.61
CA GLU A 10 3.75 32.73 -2.83
C GLU A 10 4.20 31.93 -1.59
N ALA A 11 4.02 32.48 -0.39
CA ALA A 11 4.31 31.78 0.86
C ALA A 11 3.41 30.55 1.05
N GLY A 12 2.12 30.65 0.72
CA GLY A 12 1.17 29.54 0.73
C GLY A 12 1.53 28.46 -0.27
N LEU A 13 1.99 28.85 -1.45
CA LEU A 13 2.43 27.93 -2.50
C LEU A 13 3.68 27.15 -2.09
N GLN A 14 4.65 27.81 -1.46
CA GLN A 14 5.84 27.15 -0.92
C GLN A 14 5.49 26.14 0.16
N ARG A 15 4.56 26.45 1.05
CA ARG A 15 4.05 25.51 2.07
C ARG A 15 3.35 24.30 1.41
N TYR A 16 2.58 24.54 0.37
CA TYR A 16 1.94 23.46 -0.39
C TYR A 16 2.98 22.51 -1.02
N TYR A 17 4.03 23.03 -1.64
CA TYR A 17 5.09 22.23 -2.21
C TYR A 17 5.88 21.45 -1.16
N ALA A 18 6.09 22.02 0.02
CA ALA A 18 6.73 21.31 1.13
C ALA A 18 5.89 20.13 1.61
N VAL A 19 4.57 20.35 1.77
CA VAL A 19 3.62 19.27 2.09
C VAL A 19 3.62 18.18 1.03
N ARG A 20 3.57 18.57 -0.24
CA ARG A 20 3.59 17.63 -1.36
C ARG A 20 4.86 16.80 -1.40
N SER A 21 6.01 17.38 -1.05
CA SER A 21 7.28 16.68 -0.97
C SER A 21 7.28 15.61 0.14
N VAL A 22 6.80 15.96 1.33
CA VAL A 22 6.67 15.00 2.44
C VAL A 22 5.66 13.90 2.10
N PHE A 23 4.53 14.28 1.51
CA PHE A 23 3.51 13.34 1.04
C PHE A 23 4.08 12.35 0.03
N SER A 24 4.85 12.83 -0.94
CA SER A 24 5.53 11.99 -1.94
C SER A 24 6.50 11.00 -1.29
N THR A 25 7.26 11.44 -0.30
CA THR A 25 8.19 10.56 0.45
C THR A 25 7.44 9.44 1.17
N LEU A 26 6.35 9.77 1.88
CA LEU A 26 5.53 8.80 2.59
C LEU A 26 4.81 7.84 1.62
N THR A 27 4.33 8.36 0.50
CA THR A 27 3.70 7.58 -0.57
C THR A 27 4.69 6.57 -1.17
N ASN A 28 5.92 6.99 -1.43
CA ASN A 28 6.97 6.12 -1.93
C ASN A 28 7.31 4.99 -0.94
N ARG A 29 7.32 5.28 0.36
CA ARG A 29 7.49 4.24 1.39
C ARG A 29 6.34 3.25 1.39
N LEU A 30 5.11 3.74 1.31
CA LEU A 30 3.92 2.88 1.23
C LEU A 30 4.02 1.91 0.05
N PHE A 31 4.28 2.41 -1.15
CA PHE A 31 4.38 1.57 -2.33
C PHE A 31 5.67 0.73 -2.39
N GLY A 32 6.69 1.09 -1.62
CA GLY A 32 7.86 0.24 -1.40
C GLY A 32 7.50 -1.08 -0.70
N HIS A 33 6.53 -1.06 0.21
CA HIS A 33 6.02 -2.26 0.90
C HIS A 33 4.84 -2.89 0.18
N LEU A 34 3.93 -2.08 -0.36
CA LEU A 34 2.68 -2.54 -0.98
C LEU A 34 2.84 -2.85 -2.47
N GLY A 35 3.94 -2.43 -3.09
CA GLY A 35 4.16 -2.51 -4.53
C GLY A 35 4.13 -3.92 -5.09
N VAL A 36 3.60 -4.06 -6.30
CA VAL A 36 3.52 -5.34 -7.01
C VAL A 36 4.90 -5.92 -7.29
N ASP A 37 5.92 -5.09 -7.49
CA ASP A 37 7.29 -5.54 -7.71
C ASP A 37 7.88 -6.29 -6.50
N ALA A 38 7.57 -5.85 -5.28
CA ALA A 38 7.96 -6.55 -4.05
C ALA A 38 7.36 -7.96 -3.99
N VAL A 39 6.09 -8.09 -4.35
CA VAL A 39 5.40 -9.40 -4.41
C VAL A 39 5.97 -10.30 -5.51
N LYS A 40 6.27 -9.74 -6.66
CA LYS A 40 6.92 -10.48 -7.75
C LYS A 40 8.29 -11.03 -7.33
N GLN A 41 9.07 -10.22 -6.64
CA GLN A 41 10.38 -10.61 -6.13
C GLN A 41 10.26 -11.68 -5.04
N LEU A 42 9.31 -11.54 -4.13
CA LEU A 42 9.00 -12.54 -3.11
C LEU A 42 8.56 -13.87 -3.76
N THR A 43 7.71 -13.81 -4.76
CA THR A 43 7.25 -15.00 -5.51
C THR A 43 8.42 -15.70 -6.16
N ARG A 44 9.33 -14.97 -6.77
CA ARG A 44 10.54 -15.52 -7.40
C ARG A 44 11.46 -16.20 -6.38
N SER A 45 11.77 -15.52 -5.28
CA SER A 45 12.62 -16.09 -4.23
C SER A 45 12.01 -17.31 -3.55
N THR A 46 10.69 -17.31 -3.39
CA THR A 46 9.95 -18.47 -2.87
C THR A 46 10.02 -19.65 -3.83
N ARG A 47 9.87 -19.42 -5.13
CA ARG A 47 10.01 -20.47 -6.15
C ARG A 47 11.41 -21.08 -6.12
N GLU A 48 12.44 -20.27 -6.05
CA GLU A 48 13.83 -20.73 -5.93
C GLU A 48 14.03 -21.60 -4.67
N ALA A 49 13.50 -21.16 -3.53
CA ALA A 49 13.57 -21.91 -2.28
C ALA A 49 12.83 -23.25 -2.37
N MET A 50 11.67 -23.28 -2.99
CA MET A 50 10.88 -24.51 -3.16
C MET A 50 11.52 -25.46 -4.17
N ASP A 51 12.02 -24.98 -5.29
CA ASP A 51 12.72 -25.77 -6.30
C ASP A 51 14.01 -26.42 -5.72
N GLY A 52 14.70 -25.70 -4.85
CA GLY A 52 15.91 -26.19 -4.17
C GLY A 52 15.65 -27.06 -2.95
N ALA A 53 14.40 -27.23 -2.52
CA ALA A 53 14.08 -27.98 -1.32
C ALA A 53 14.30 -29.47 -1.50
N SER A 54 15.10 -30.09 -0.61
CA SER A 54 15.35 -31.51 -0.59
C SER A 54 14.44 -32.30 0.36
N PHE A 55 13.80 -31.60 1.30
CA PHE A 55 12.96 -32.18 2.33
C PHE A 55 11.57 -31.53 2.36
N SER A 56 10.57 -32.31 2.77
CA SER A 56 9.18 -31.84 2.93
C SER A 56 9.07 -30.64 3.85
N LYS A 57 9.83 -30.64 4.95
CA LYS A 57 9.87 -29.53 5.89
C LYS A 57 10.36 -28.22 5.24
N THR A 58 11.41 -28.28 4.43
CA THR A 58 11.93 -27.12 3.70
C THR A 58 10.88 -26.55 2.76
N LEU A 59 10.10 -27.40 2.12
CA LEU A 59 9.02 -27.01 1.22
C LEU A 59 7.89 -26.27 1.98
N THR A 60 7.42 -26.85 3.09
CA THR A 60 6.38 -26.23 3.93
C THR A 60 6.86 -24.96 4.61
N ASP A 61 8.13 -24.91 5.03
CA ASP A 61 8.72 -23.69 5.59
C ASP A 61 8.79 -22.57 4.56
N ALA A 62 9.10 -22.87 3.31
CA ALA A 62 9.09 -21.88 2.22
C ALA A 62 7.70 -21.30 1.98
N MET A 63 6.66 -22.14 2.01
CA MET A 63 5.26 -21.69 1.92
C MET A 63 4.88 -20.78 3.09
N ALA A 64 5.20 -21.19 4.31
CA ALA A 64 4.94 -20.41 5.53
C ALA A 64 5.66 -19.07 5.49
N ASN A 65 6.90 -19.03 5.04
CA ASN A 65 7.67 -17.80 4.87
C ASN A 65 7.04 -16.84 3.85
N PHE A 66 6.53 -17.37 2.75
CA PHE A 66 5.83 -16.58 1.74
C PHE A 66 4.64 -15.82 2.34
N PHE A 67 3.83 -16.48 3.14
CA PHE A 67 2.70 -15.83 3.83
C PHE A 67 3.15 -14.85 4.91
N ALA A 68 4.18 -15.20 5.68
CA ALA A 68 4.72 -14.33 6.71
C ALA A 68 5.28 -13.03 6.11
N GLU A 69 6.03 -13.10 5.02
CA GLU A 69 6.56 -11.95 4.30
C GLU A 69 5.44 -11.11 3.65
N SER A 70 4.45 -11.76 3.06
CA SER A 70 3.28 -11.07 2.49
C SER A 70 2.49 -10.32 3.56
N ARG A 71 2.23 -10.97 4.70
CA ARG A 71 1.57 -10.35 5.85
C ARG A 71 2.38 -9.20 6.42
N GLY A 72 3.68 -9.39 6.55
CA GLY A 72 4.61 -8.37 7.03
C GLY A 72 4.62 -7.13 6.15
N ALA A 73 4.59 -7.29 4.82
CA ALA A 73 4.51 -6.19 3.87
C ALA A 73 3.20 -5.40 4.03
N LEU A 74 2.07 -6.06 4.22
CA LEU A 74 0.79 -5.40 4.47
C LEU A 74 0.76 -4.68 5.83
N GLN A 75 1.37 -5.25 6.86
CA GLN A 75 1.46 -4.63 8.19
C GLN A 75 2.32 -3.37 8.15
N LYS A 76 3.46 -3.40 7.48
CA LYS A 76 4.31 -2.22 7.25
C LYS A 76 3.58 -1.16 6.44
N SER A 77 2.85 -1.57 5.41
CA SER A 77 2.01 -0.67 4.61
C SER A 77 0.92 -0.01 5.46
N SER A 78 0.30 -0.74 6.39
CA SER A 78 -0.67 -0.17 7.34
C SER A 78 -0.04 0.91 8.22
N GLY A 79 1.18 0.71 8.69
CA GLY A 79 1.94 1.71 9.43
C GLY A 79 2.18 2.99 8.62
N GLU A 80 2.55 2.85 7.35
CA GLU A 80 2.71 3.99 6.45
C GLU A 80 1.39 4.71 6.16
N VAL A 81 0.29 3.98 6.01
CA VAL A 81 -1.06 4.56 5.88
C VAL A 81 -1.41 5.40 7.11
N ASP A 82 -1.15 4.90 8.31
CA ASP A 82 -1.41 5.61 9.56
C ASP A 82 -0.59 6.90 9.65
N GLU A 83 0.67 6.88 9.25
CA GLU A 83 1.52 8.08 9.21
C GLU A 83 1.01 9.12 8.21
N ILE A 84 0.63 8.69 7.01
CA ILE A 84 0.04 9.57 5.98
C ILE A 84 -1.25 10.20 6.51
N LEU A 85 -2.11 9.40 7.12
CA LEU A 85 -3.39 9.87 7.66
C LEU A 85 -3.21 10.88 8.79
N ALA A 86 -2.28 10.62 9.72
CA ALA A 86 -1.96 11.55 10.80
C ALA A 86 -1.42 12.89 10.27
N MET A 87 -0.52 12.85 9.31
CA MET A 87 0.01 14.04 8.64
C MET A 87 -1.09 14.82 7.94
N MET A 88 -1.94 14.14 7.18
CA MET A 88 -3.03 14.79 6.43
C MET A 88 -4.11 15.36 7.34
N ASP A 89 -4.40 14.72 8.46
CA ASP A 89 -5.33 15.23 9.45
C ASP A 89 -4.83 16.58 10.04
N ALA A 90 -3.55 16.67 10.39
CA ALA A 90 -2.93 17.90 10.86
C ALA A 90 -2.94 18.99 9.78
N ILE A 91 -2.65 18.64 8.54
CA ILE A 91 -2.65 19.57 7.40
C ILE A 91 -4.06 20.08 7.11
N TYR A 92 -5.08 19.23 7.14
CA TYR A 92 -6.48 19.64 6.94
C TYR A 92 -6.93 20.63 8.01
N ARG A 93 -6.58 20.42 9.27
CA ARG A 93 -6.90 21.34 10.37
C ARG A 93 -6.26 22.69 10.14
N ARG A 94 -4.97 22.71 9.84
CA ARG A 94 -4.22 23.95 9.58
C ARG A 94 -4.76 24.69 8.37
N PHE A 95 -5.03 23.96 7.29
CA PHE A 95 -5.57 24.51 6.06
C PHE A 95 -6.97 25.10 6.25
N SER A 96 -7.81 24.45 7.05
CA SER A 96 -9.15 24.95 7.40
C SER A 96 -9.08 26.27 8.15
N VAL A 97 -8.14 26.40 9.10
CA VAL A 97 -7.94 27.64 9.87
C VAL A 97 -7.41 28.77 8.98
N GLU A 98 -6.40 28.49 8.16
CA GLU A 98 -5.76 29.49 7.30
C GLU A 98 -6.70 30.06 6.22
N HIS A 99 -7.59 29.24 5.69
CA HIS A 99 -8.46 29.59 4.56
C HIS A 99 -9.94 29.72 4.92
N GLY A 100 -10.29 29.61 6.20
CA GLY A 100 -11.67 29.71 6.67
C GLY A 100 -12.60 28.64 6.13
N LEU A 101 -12.05 27.47 5.79
CA LEU A 101 -12.78 26.35 5.23
C LEU A 101 -13.19 25.36 6.32
N LYS A 102 -14.29 24.67 6.10
CA LYS A 102 -14.71 23.53 6.93
C LYS A 102 -14.33 22.24 6.22
N LEU A 103 -13.05 21.90 6.25
CA LEU A 103 -12.61 20.58 5.86
C LEU A 103 -12.84 19.62 7.03
N GLY A 104 -13.54 18.53 6.77
CA GLY A 104 -13.65 17.43 7.73
C GLY A 104 -12.33 16.67 7.87
N SER A 105 -12.36 15.57 8.61
CA SER A 105 -11.21 14.67 8.65
C SER A 105 -10.97 14.05 7.28
N PRO A 106 -9.72 13.79 6.89
CA PRO A 106 -9.43 13.05 5.65
C PRO A 106 -10.05 11.65 5.71
N ALA A 107 -10.44 11.13 4.54
CA ALA A 107 -10.99 9.79 4.44
C ALA A 107 -10.00 8.75 4.98
N SER A 108 -10.49 7.79 5.75
CA SER A 108 -9.68 6.69 6.27
C SER A 108 -9.47 5.62 5.20
N PHE A 109 -8.40 4.83 5.36
CA PHE A 109 -8.09 3.70 4.52
C PHE A 109 -7.61 2.54 5.40
N SER A 110 -8.04 1.31 5.07
CA SER A 110 -7.67 0.13 5.83
C SER A 110 -7.25 -1.00 4.89
N LEU A 111 -6.16 -1.69 5.26
CA LEU A 111 -5.68 -2.89 4.59
C LEU A 111 -6.16 -4.19 5.25
N LEU A 112 -7.05 -4.08 6.23
CA LEU A 112 -7.52 -5.23 7.03
C LEU A 112 -8.13 -6.33 6.17
N ARG A 113 -8.92 -5.99 5.16
CA ARG A 113 -9.54 -6.99 4.28
C ARG A 113 -8.50 -7.78 3.48
N TYR A 114 -7.38 -7.16 3.12
CA TYR A 114 -6.29 -7.84 2.44
C TYR A 114 -5.48 -8.74 3.37
N LEU A 115 -5.28 -8.32 4.62
CA LEU A 115 -4.70 -9.17 5.67
C LEU A 115 -5.56 -10.42 5.91
N LYS A 116 -6.88 -10.26 5.97
CA LYS A 116 -7.82 -11.38 6.10
C LYS A 116 -7.75 -12.33 4.90
N GLU A 117 -7.60 -11.79 3.71
CA GLU A 117 -7.44 -12.60 2.49
C GLU A 117 -6.16 -13.41 2.52
N ILE A 118 -5.04 -12.84 2.96
CA ILE A 118 -3.78 -13.57 3.14
C ILE A 118 -3.95 -14.70 4.17
N ASP A 119 -4.61 -14.43 5.30
CA ASP A 119 -4.88 -15.45 6.33
C ASP A 119 -5.74 -16.58 5.77
N ARG A 120 -6.77 -16.25 5.00
CA ARG A 120 -7.64 -17.25 4.35
C ARG A 120 -6.86 -18.13 3.39
N LEU A 121 -5.99 -17.55 2.57
CA LEU A 121 -5.16 -18.28 1.62
C LEU A 121 -4.14 -19.17 2.33
N GLU A 122 -3.56 -18.71 3.43
CA GLU A 122 -2.66 -19.50 4.26
C GLU A 122 -3.36 -20.71 4.85
N GLN A 123 -4.56 -20.54 5.40
CA GLN A 123 -5.36 -21.64 5.95
C GLN A 123 -5.71 -22.67 4.86
N TRP A 124 -6.09 -22.20 3.68
CA TRP A 124 -6.36 -23.08 2.56
C TRP A 124 -5.12 -23.90 2.17
N CYS A 125 -3.97 -23.23 2.11
CA CYS A 125 -2.70 -23.84 1.79
C CYS A 125 -2.32 -24.92 2.82
N ASP A 126 -2.45 -24.61 4.12
CA ASP A 126 -2.17 -25.54 5.21
C ASP A 126 -3.07 -26.79 5.16
N THR A 127 -4.34 -26.58 4.84
CA THR A 127 -5.32 -27.68 4.78
C THR A 127 -5.12 -28.56 3.55
N HIS A 128 -4.81 -27.99 2.39
CA HIS A 128 -4.81 -28.71 1.11
C HIS A 128 -3.41 -29.08 0.60
N LEU A 129 -2.44 -28.17 0.66
CA LEU A 129 -1.11 -28.42 0.10
C LEU A 129 -0.11 -28.97 1.12
N ALA A 130 -0.05 -28.42 2.31
CA ALA A 130 0.85 -28.88 3.36
C ALA A 130 0.53 -30.33 3.77
N THR A 131 -0.75 -30.69 3.78
CA THR A 131 -1.21 -32.06 4.01
C THR A 131 -0.71 -33.01 2.90
N MET A 132 -0.76 -32.60 1.64
CA MET A 132 -0.23 -33.40 0.52
C MET A 132 1.27 -33.65 0.64
N VAL A 133 2.03 -32.63 1.05
CA VAL A 133 3.48 -32.71 1.29
C VAL A 133 3.76 -33.74 2.39
N ASN A 134 3.02 -33.70 3.49
CA ASN A 134 3.21 -34.59 4.63
C ASN A 134 2.85 -36.04 4.32
N LEU A 135 1.89 -36.28 3.43
CA LEU A 135 1.47 -37.62 3.03
C LEU A 135 2.34 -38.24 1.92
N LEU A 136 3.26 -37.46 1.36
CA LEU A 136 4.13 -37.88 0.25
C LEU A 136 3.38 -38.49 -0.96
N THR A 137 2.11 -38.10 -1.12
CA THR A 137 1.21 -38.63 -2.15
C THR A 137 1.37 -38.00 -3.51
N HIS A 138 2.09 -36.86 -3.57
CA HIS A 138 2.28 -36.10 -4.80
C HIS A 138 3.76 -35.80 -5.02
N GLU A 139 4.15 -35.76 -6.28
CA GLU A 139 5.48 -35.29 -6.65
C GLU A 139 5.68 -33.83 -6.27
N LYS A 140 6.85 -33.52 -5.75
CA LYS A 140 7.28 -32.17 -5.37
C LYS A 140 6.92 -31.12 -6.42
N ARG A 141 7.21 -31.43 -7.70
CA ARG A 141 6.95 -30.53 -8.82
C ARG A 141 5.48 -30.15 -8.96
N ASN A 142 4.57 -31.08 -8.77
CA ASN A 142 3.13 -30.83 -8.85
C ASN A 142 2.64 -29.96 -7.70
N ILE A 143 3.18 -30.15 -6.51
CA ILE A 143 2.85 -29.34 -5.33
C ILE A 143 3.32 -27.91 -5.53
N ILE A 144 4.54 -27.69 -6.00
CA ILE A 144 5.09 -26.37 -6.31
C ILE A 144 4.23 -25.68 -7.37
N GLN A 145 3.93 -26.38 -8.46
CA GLN A 145 3.09 -25.84 -9.52
C GLN A 145 1.72 -25.39 -9.01
N LYS A 146 1.08 -26.23 -8.20
CA LYS A 146 -0.22 -25.96 -7.61
C LYS A 146 -0.17 -24.75 -6.66
N PHE A 147 0.90 -24.62 -5.84
CA PHE A 147 1.09 -23.49 -4.97
C PHE A 147 1.14 -22.17 -5.76
N PHE A 148 1.92 -22.11 -6.84
CA PHE A 148 2.03 -20.88 -7.62
C PHE A 148 0.79 -20.58 -8.46
N ASP A 149 0.13 -21.57 -9.03
CA ASP A 149 -1.04 -21.38 -9.87
C ASP A 149 -2.31 -21.06 -9.08
N GLU A 150 -2.47 -21.62 -7.87
CA GLU A 150 -3.70 -21.50 -7.09
C GLU A 150 -3.59 -20.57 -5.88
N VAL A 151 -2.39 -20.35 -5.35
CA VAL A 151 -2.19 -19.57 -4.11
C VAL A 151 -1.41 -18.28 -4.38
N ALA A 152 -0.19 -18.39 -4.88
CA ALA A 152 0.66 -17.22 -5.09
C ALA A 152 0.04 -16.19 -6.04
N VAL A 153 -0.68 -16.64 -7.07
CA VAL A 153 -1.40 -15.76 -8.00
C VAL A 153 -2.50 -14.97 -7.28
N LEU A 154 -3.18 -15.55 -6.30
CA LEU A 154 -4.23 -14.87 -5.53
C LEU A 154 -3.65 -13.86 -4.53
N VAL A 155 -2.50 -14.16 -3.94
CA VAL A 155 -1.76 -13.19 -3.12
C VAL A 155 -1.36 -11.99 -3.97
N ARG A 156 -0.82 -12.22 -5.15
CA ARG A 156 -0.47 -11.14 -6.09
C ARG A 156 -1.67 -10.28 -6.47
N ARG A 157 -2.83 -10.89 -6.74
CA ARG A 157 -4.07 -10.15 -7.03
C ARG A 157 -4.52 -9.30 -5.84
N ALA A 158 -4.40 -9.81 -4.62
CA ALA A 158 -4.71 -9.05 -3.42
C ALA A 158 -3.84 -7.79 -3.34
N PHE A 159 -2.55 -7.89 -3.60
CA PHE A 159 -1.64 -6.73 -3.64
C PHE A 159 -1.97 -5.77 -4.79
N GLU A 160 -2.30 -6.26 -5.96
CA GLU A 160 -2.73 -5.42 -7.09
C GLU A 160 -3.98 -4.60 -6.75
N HIS A 161 -4.97 -5.22 -6.11
CA HIS A 161 -6.19 -4.54 -5.64
C HIS A 161 -5.87 -3.52 -4.53
N ALA A 162 -5.04 -3.90 -3.57
CA ALA A 162 -4.62 -3.01 -2.48
C ALA A 162 -3.88 -1.78 -3.02
N ASN A 163 -3.00 -1.95 -4.00
CA ASN A 163 -2.31 -0.85 -4.69
C ASN A 163 -3.30 0.11 -5.35
N ARG A 164 -4.26 -0.42 -6.09
CA ARG A 164 -5.29 0.37 -6.77
C ARG A 164 -6.13 1.17 -5.78
N ASP A 165 -6.57 0.54 -4.70
CA ASP A 165 -7.36 1.19 -3.66
C ASP A 165 -6.55 2.27 -2.94
N ALA A 166 -5.26 2.00 -2.65
CA ALA A 166 -4.36 2.98 -2.04
C ALA A 166 -4.15 4.20 -2.94
N GLU A 167 -3.93 4.01 -4.24
CA GLU A 167 -3.79 5.10 -5.21
C GLU A 167 -5.04 5.98 -5.25
N LEU A 168 -6.22 5.38 -5.28
CA LEU A 168 -7.49 6.11 -5.27
C LEU A 168 -7.68 6.91 -3.97
N TRP A 169 -7.34 6.31 -2.84
CA TRP A 169 -7.38 6.97 -1.54
C TRP A 169 -6.44 8.16 -1.48
N LEU A 170 -5.18 8.01 -1.92
CA LEU A 170 -4.19 9.08 -1.93
C LEU A 170 -4.63 10.26 -2.79
N LYS A 171 -5.20 10.01 -3.96
CA LYS A 171 -5.79 11.06 -4.81
C LYS A 171 -6.93 11.77 -4.11
N ALA A 172 -7.81 11.03 -3.43
CA ALA A 172 -8.96 11.59 -2.73
C ALA A 172 -8.55 12.52 -1.58
N ILE A 173 -7.55 12.15 -0.79
CA ILE A 173 -7.10 12.98 0.33
C ILE A 173 -6.29 14.20 -0.08
N MET A 174 -5.66 14.19 -1.26
CA MET A 174 -4.95 15.36 -1.80
C MET A 174 -5.86 16.33 -2.56
N ALA A 175 -6.98 15.87 -3.07
CA ALA A 175 -7.86 16.66 -3.94
C ALA A 175 -8.31 18.01 -3.35
N PRO A 176 -8.71 18.15 -2.07
CA PRO A 176 -9.12 19.43 -1.51
C PRO A 176 -8.02 20.49 -1.58
N MET A 177 -6.77 20.13 -1.32
CA MET A 177 -5.66 21.08 -1.36
C MET A 177 -5.29 21.48 -2.80
N GLU A 178 -5.30 20.54 -3.72
CA GLU A 178 -5.04 20.79 -5.14
C GLU A 178 -6.10 21.73 -5.74
N THR A 179 -7.35 21.54 -5.40
CA THR A 179 -8.47 22.38 -5.81
C THR A 179 -8.29 23.82 -5.31
N GLN A 180 -7.91 24.01 -4.06
CA GLN A 180 -7.68 25.32 -3.45
C GLN A 180 -6.53 26.07 -4.12
N VAL A 181 -5.41 25.41 -4.39
CA VAL A 181 -4.28 26.02 -5.08
C VAL A 181 -4.70 26.46 -6.48
N ARG A 182 -5.44 25.64 -7.19
CA ARG A 182 -5.94 25.95 -8.53
C ARG A 182 -6.88 27.15 -8.54
N GLU A 183 -7.82 27.21 -7.62
CA GLU A 183 -8.75 28.34 -7.48
C GLU A 183 -8.04 29.65 -7.19
N HIS A 184 -7.04 29.65 -6.30
CA HIS A 184 -6.22 30.81 -6.00
C HIS A 184 -5.42 31.29 -7.23
N GLN A 185 -4.84 30.38 -7.99
CA GLN A 185 -4.14 30.72 -9.23
C GLN A 185 -5.06 31.38 -10.26
N ILE A 186 -6.28 30.89 -10.40
CA ILE A 186 -7.28 31.45 -11.30
C ILE A 186 -7.68 32.87 -10.86
N GLN A 187 -7.92 33.07 -9.57
CA GLN A 187 -8.27 34.39 -9.00
C GLN A 187 -7.17 35.43 -9.24
N LEU A 188 -5.90 35.05 -9.08
CA LEU A 188 -4.76 35.93 -9.32
C LEU A 188 -4.58 36.32 -10.79
N LYS A 189 -4.89 35.43 -11.71
CA LYS A 189 -4.85 35.69 -13.14
C LYS A 189 -5.96 36.62 -13.63
N ARG A 190 -7.08 36.70 -12.91
CA ARG A 190 -8.23 37.56 -13.24
C ARG A 190 -8.12 38.99 -12.69
N ARG A 191 -7.15 39.25 -11.82
CA ARG A 191 -6.88 40.56 -11.25
C ARG A 191 -5.68 41.24 -11.90
#